data_40aab8864b72f25ae497d6df734fe15e
#
_entry.id   40aab8864b72f25ae497d6df734fe15e
#
_cell.length_a   1.000
_cell.length_b   1.000
_cell.length_c   1.000
_cell.angle_alpha   90.00
_cell.angle_beta   90.00
_cell.angle_gamma   90.00
#
_symmetry.space_group_name_H-M   'P 1'
#
loop_
_entity.id
_entity.type
_entity.pdbx_description
1 polymer ?
#
loop_
_entity_poly.entity_id
_entity_poly.type
_entity_poly.pdbx_seq_one_letter_code
_entity_poly.pdbx_strand_id
1 'polypeptide(L)'
;MKTYTQNAYGEEYESKWYDHTKEMVGDYIDHHPTPTCLRNHAFIEEMKAGRGPIHMVTKEAFQDPHKEVVGWENFLGMTVGQAVVWAAQDIDPKYTNPELTTSEPYVMGSHATCSGAWASGPEDISPDEYQWGYNRMMTVDGLFGAGDALGGTAHAFSSGSFTEGRLAAKAAVKYVRDLKNEKIKVTDKQFDDLKKAIYQPLETYKVGRNEIVSGTVSPSYLLPIQGLQRLEKLMDEYAGGISVNYMTNEPMLLRGLDLMKTLHEDLEYLGAEDLHQLQRAWELKHRAIASECVLQHTLFRKETRWPGYYYRGDHLKLDDENWHALTLSHRDPESGEWTMEKAPVYHLVD
;
A
#
# COMPACT_ATOMS: atom_id res chain seq x y z
N MET A 1 7.28 -23.02 13.73
CA MET A 1 7.90 -22.44 14.93
C MET A 1 6.93 -21.40 15.48
N LYS A 2 6.47 -21.54 16.73
CA LYS A 2 5.67 -20.50 17.36
C LYS A 2 6.64 -19.48 17.97
N THR A 3 6.85 -18.36 17.31
CA THR A 3 7.48 -17.20 17.92
C THR A 3 6.39 -16.40 18.61
N TYR A 4 6.58 -16.03 19.83
CA TYR A 4 5.72 -15.13 20.57
C TYR A 4 6.47 -13.83 20.86
N THR A 5 5.73 -12.80 21.20
CA THR A 5 6.26 -11.47 21.46
C THR A 5 6.19 -11.14 22.94
N GLN A 6 7.16 -10.38 23.44
CA GLN A 6 7.22 -9.88 24.80
C GLN A 6 7.45 -8.38 24.80
N ASN A 7 6.87 -7.70 25.80
CA ASN A 7 7.15 -6.30 26.05
C ASN A 7 8.53 -6.11 26.72
N ALA A 8 8.90 -4.87 27.02
CA ALA A 8 10.18 -4.54 27.66
C ALA A 8 10.39 -5.19 29.04
N TYR A 9 9.31 -5.61 29.68
CA TYR A 9 9.34 -6.28 31.01
C TYR A 9 9.36 -7.82 30.92
N GLY A 10 9.42 -8.37 29.68
CA GLY A 10 9.41 -9.82 29.46
C GLY A 10 8.03 -10.45 29.58
N GLU A 11 6.95 -9.67 29.53
CA GLU A 11 5.58 -10.16 29.63
C GLU A 11 5.00 -10.47 28.25
N GLU A 12 4.34 -11.63 28.12
CA GLU A 12 3.43 -11.89 27.00
C GLU A 12 2.16 -11.05 27.19
N TYR A 13 1.76 -10.29 26.17
CA TYR A 13 0.76 -9.25 26.34
C TYR A 13 -0.46 -9.40 25.43
N GLU A 14 -0.43 -10.26 24.40
CA GLU A 14 -1.51 -10.35 23.41
C GLU A 14 -2.87 -10.67 24.06
N SER A 15 -2.90 -11.58 25.03
CA SER A 15 -4.13 -11.96 25.75
C SER A 15 -4.75 -10.81 26.53
N LYS A 16 -3.95 -9.84 26.96
CA LYS A 16 -4.39 -8.67 27.72
C LYS A 16 -5.26 -7.74 26.87
N TRP A 17 -5.01 -7.72 25.57
CA TRP A 17 -5.72 -6.87 24.61
C TRP A 17 -6.82 -7.59 23.84
N TYR A 18 -7.12 -8.84 24.21
CA TYR A 18 -8.09 -9.67 23.49
C TYR A 18 -9.49 -9.05 23.48
N ASP A 19 -10.03 -8.72 24.65
CA ASP A 19 -11.40 -8.17 24.76
C ASP A 19 -11.50 -6.81 24.09
N HIS A 20 -10.48 -5.97 24.22
CA HIS A 20 -10.45 -4.67 23.55
C HIS A 20 -10.41 -4.80 22.02
N THR A 21 -9.60 -5.70 21.49
CA THR A 21 -9.56 -5.98 20.04
C THR A 21 -10.90 -6.50 19.55
N LYS A 22 -11.52 -7.43 20.30
CA LYS A 22 -12.82 -7.98 19.98
C LYS A 22 -13.92 -6.90 20.00
N GLU A 23 -13.88 -5.98 20.93
CA GLU A 23 -14.81 -4.84 20.95
C GLU A 23 -14.71 -3.95 19.71
N MET A 24 -13.51 -3.81 19.15
CA MET A 24 -13.28 -3.01 17.93
C MET A 24 -13.75 -3.68 16.65
N VAL A 25 -13.41 -4.95 16.46
CA VAL A 25 -13.61 -5.68 15.17
C VAL A 25 -14.73 -6.71 15.21
N GLY A 26 -15.38 -6.89 16.37
CA GLY A 26 -16.39 -7.94 16.53
C GLY A 26 -15.83 -9.35 16.45
N ASP A 27 -16.73 -10.30 16.25
CA ASP A 27 -16.40 -11.71 16.09
C ASP A 27 -15.99 -12.00 14.63
N TYR A 28 -14.91 -12.73 14.46
CA TYR A 28 -14.48 -13.24 13.18
C TYR A 28 -14.85 -14.75 13.09
N ILE A 29 -13.92 -15.64 13.12
CA ILE A 29 -14.21 -17.09 13.14
C ILE A 29 -14.31 -17.55 14.60
N ASP A 30 -15.33 -18.36 14.92
CA ASP A 30 -15.56 -18.96 16.26
C ASP A 30 -15.56 -17.92 17.39
N HIS A 31 -16.12 -16.75 17.14
CA HIS A 31 -16.23 -15.66 18.11
C HIS A 31 -14.89 -15.09 18.61
N HIS A 32 -13.84 -15.21 17.80
CA HIS A 32 -12.53 -14.63 18.09
C HIS A 32 -12.23 -13.46 17.15
N PRO A 33 -11.50 -12.41 17.60
CA PRO A 33 -10.95 -11.40 16.70
C PRO A 33 -9.92 -12.05 15.76
N THR A 34 -9.68 -11.45 14.59
CA THR A 34 -8.67 -11.98 13.69
C THR A 34 -7.31 -12.02 14.39
N PRO A 35 -6.54 -13.11 14.30
CA PRO A 35 -5.23 -13.20 14.97
C PRO A 35 -4.27 -12.09 14.59
N THR A 36 -4.37 -11.62 13.34
CA THR A 36 -3.52 -10.53 12.83
C THR A 36 -3.88 -9.19 13.46
N CYS A 37 -5.17 -8.86 13.57
CA CYS A 37 -5.61 -7.65 14.24
C CYS A 37 -5.25 -7.72 15.74
N LEU A 38 -5.50 -8.85 16.41
CA LEU A 38 -5.16 -9.01 17.82
C LEU A 38 -3.67 -8.74 18.06
N ARG A 39 -2.79 -9.40 17.33
CA ARG A 39 -1.34 -9.24 17.47
C ARG A 39 -0.89 -7.80 17.23
N ASN A 40 -1.30 -7.21 16.12
CA ASN A 40 -0.82 -5.88 15.74
C ASN A 40 -1.43 -4.78 16.61
N HIS A 41 -2.71 -4.90 16.96
CA HIS A 41 -3.33 -3.95 17.87
C HIS A 41 -2.70 -4.02 19.27
N ALA A 42 -2.52 -5.22 19.81
CA ALA A 42 -1.84 -5.42 21.09
C ALA A 42 -0.43 -4.82 21.10
N PHE A 43 0.33 -5.01 20.01
CA PHE A 43 1.66 -4.41 19.84
C PHE A 43 1.62 -2.89 19.98
N ILE A 44 0.73 -2.24 19.25
CA ILE A 44 0.60 -0.77 19.24
C ILE A 44 0.17 -0.26 20.63
N GLU A 45 -0.76 -0.92 21.28
CA GLU A 45 -1.24 -0.52 22.61
C GLU A 45 -0.13 -0.69 23.68
N GLU A 46 0.70 -1.72 23.59
CA GLU A 46 1.87 -1.84 24.46
C GLU A 46 2.88 -0.71 24.23
N MET A 47 3.15 -0.35 22.96
CA MET A 47 4.03 0.77 22.63
C MET A 47 3.46 2.11 23.16
N LYS A 48 2.18 2.39 22.93
CA LYS A 48 1.49 3.60 23.44
C LYS A 48 1.49 3.68 24.94
N ALA A 49 1.42 2.54 25.62
CA ALA A 49 1.47 2.47 27.09
C ALA A 49 2.91 2.58 27.66
N GLY A 50 3.91 2.82 26.82
CA GLY A 50 5.31 2.97 27.25
C GLY A 50 5.97 1.66 27.70
N ARG A 51 5.44 0.51 27.29
CA ARG A 51 6.00 -0.80 27.61
C ARG A 51 6.83 -1.40 26.48
N GLY A 52 7.18 -0.61 25.47
CA GLY A 52 8.19 -0.95 24.48
C GLY A 52 9.62 -0.87 25.08
N PRO A 53 10.64 -1.41 24.38
CA PRO A 53 10.55 -2.08 23.10
C PRO A 53 9.87 -3.46 23.15
N ILE A 54 9.32 -3.89 22.02
CA ILE A 54 8.74 -5.23 21.88
C ILE A 54 9.77 -6.16 21.28
N HIS A 55 9.91 -7.35 21.82
CA HIS A 55 10.88 -8.33 21.37
C HIS A 55 10.20 -9.58 20.82
N MET A 56 10.77 -10.15 19.77
CA MET A 56 10.46 -11.49 19.31
C MET A 56 11.24 -12.50 20.15
N VAL A 57 10.57 -13.45 20.79
CA VAL A 57 11.23 -14.45 21.58
C VAL A 57 11.77 -15.55 20.66
N THR A 58 13.07 -15.46 20.37
CA THR A 58 13.78 -16.38 19.49
C THR A 58 14.69 -17.34 20.23
N LYS A 59 15.29 -16.91 21.33
CA LYS A 59 16.25 -17.73 22.11
C LYS A 59 15.75 -19.14 22.41
N GLU A 60 14.51 -19.27 22.87
CA GLU A 60 13.93 -20.57 23.21
C GLU A 60 13.78 -21.49 22.00
N ALA A 61 13.50 -20.89 20.85
CA ALA A 61 13.34 -21.63 19.61
C ALA A 61 14.67 -22.17 19.05
N PHE A 62 15.77 -21.50 19.36
CA PHE A 62 17.12 -21.87 18.89
C PHE A 62 17.97 -22.67 19.90
N GLN A 63 17.45 -22.91 21.09
CA GLN A 63 18.19 -23.68 22.10
C GLN A 63 18.33 -25.19 21.80
N ASP A 64 17.36 -25.74 21.08
CA ASP A 64 17.39 -27.15 20.66
C ASP A 64 18.11 -27.22 19.28
N PRO A 65 19.25 -27.98 19.18
CA PRO A 65 20.00 -28.05 17.92
C PRO A 65 19.18 -28.54 16.72
N HIS A 66 18.18 -29.38 16.93
CA HIS A 66 17.29 -29.82 15.84
C HIS A 66 16.32 -28.73 15.42
N LYS A 67 15.86 -27.89 16.34
CA LYS A 67 15.00 -26.74 16.05
C LYS A 67 15.79 -25.57 15.49
N GLU A 68 17.09 -25.46 15.81
CA GLU A 68 17.95 -24.41 15.29
C GLU A 68 18.04 -24.47 13.76
N VAL A 69 18.32 -25.64 13.19
CA VAL A 69 18.40 -25.82 11.73
C VAL A 69 17.09 -25.48 11.06
N VAL A 70 15.98 -26.03 11.56
CA VAL A 70 14.63 -25.77 11.04
C VAL A 70 14.24 -24.28 11.24
N GLY A 71 14.68 -23.68 12.35
CA GLY A 71 14.48 -22.25 12.62
C GLY A 71 15.15 -21.38 11.56
N TRP A 72 16.43 -21.63 11.28
CA TRP A 72 17.17 -20.90 10.25
C TRP A 72 16.62 -21.11 8.85
N GLU A 73 16.25 -22.35 8.48
CA GLU A 73 15.62 -22.64 7.19
C GLU A 73 14.31 -21.86 7.04
N ASN A 74 13.48 -21.80 8.05
CA ASN A 74 12.24 -21.03 8.03
C ASN A 74 12.50 -19.53 7.95
N PHE A 75 13.46 -19.01 8.73
CA PHE A 75 13.81 -17.58 8.68
C PHE A 75 14.39 -17.19 7.31
N LEU A 76 15.32 -17.96 6.78
CA LEU A 76 15.90 -17.69 5.47
C LEU A 76 14.89 -17.84 4.32
N GLY A 77 13.96 -18.80 4.45
CA GLY A 77 12.92 -19.01 3.43
C GLY A 77 11.84 -17.92 3.41
N MET A 78 11.48 -17.37 4.58
CA MET A 78 10.38 -16.41 4.70
C MET A 78 10.84 -14.96 4.88
N THR A 79 12.01 -14.72 5.48
CA THR A 79 12.45 -13.40 5.92
C THR A 79 13.95 -13.19 5.74
N VAL A 80 14.48 -13.53 4.57
CA VAL A 80 15.91 -13.35 4.28
C VAL A 80 16.39 -11.92 4.55
N GLY A 81 15.57 -10.92 4.26
CA GLY A 81 15.85 -9.52 4.57
C GLY A 81 16.08 -9.28 6.04
N GLN A 82 15.28 -9.88 6.93
CA GLN A 82 15.45 -9.77 8.37
C GLN A 82 16.76 -10.42 8.85
N ALA A 83 17.13 -11.59 8.32
CA ALA A 83 18.38 -12.24 8.65
C ALA A 83 19.60 -11.38 8.25
N VAL A 84 19.53 -10.70 7.10
CA VAL A 84 20.57 -9.75 6.65
C VAL A 84 20.67 -8.55 7.59
N VAL A 85 19.53 -7.99 8.02
CA VAL A 85 19.52 -6.86 8.98
C VAL A 85 20.12 -7.29 10.33
N TRP A 86 19.75 -8.47 10.84
CA TRP A 86 20.33 -8.98 12.08
C TRP A 86 21.83 -9.21 11.97
N ALA A 87 22.28 -9.79 10.86
CA ALA A 87 23.71 -9.98 10.60
C ALA A 87 24.46 -8.65 10.52
N ALA A 88 23.88 -7.64 9.89
CA ALA A 88 24.48 -6.30 9.80
C ALA A 88 24.54 -5.58 11.15
N GLN A 89 23.68 -5.93 12.10
CA GLN A 89 23.63 -5.36 13.45
C GLN A 89 24.31 -6.24 14.51
N ASP A 90 24.97 -7.33 14.09
CA ASP A 90 25.60 -8.32 14.99
C ASP A 90 24.58 -8.94 15.98
N ILE A 91 23.35 -9.15 15.53
CA ILE A 91 22.29 -9.80 16.29
C ILE A 91 22.23 -11.30 15.91
N ASP A 92 22.53 -12.16 16.86
CA ASP A 92 22.30 -13.59 16.75
C ASP A 92 21.01 -13.96 17.51
N PRO A 93 19.93 -14.38 16.82
CA PRO A 93 18.65 -14.72 17.44
C PRO A 93 18.71 -15.89 18.41
N LYS A 94 19.80 -16.66 18.42
CA LYS A 94 20.07 -17.71 19.39
C LYS A 94 20.39 -17.16 20.79
N TYR A 95 21.03 -15.99 20.81
CA TYR A 95 21.52 -15.40 22.08
C TYR A 95 20.77 -14.13 22.46
N THR A 96 20.11 -13.49 21.47
CA THR A 96 19.42 -12.22 21.67
C THR A 96 18.02 -12.28 21.09
N ASN A 97 17.02 -11.95 21.88
CA ASN A 97 15.67 -11.71 21.36
C ASN A 97 15.67 -10.37 20.60
N PRO A 98 15.52 -10.37 19.28
CA PRO A 98 15.55 -9.13 18.51
C PRO A 98 14.33 -8.26 18.78
N GLU A 99 14.55 -6.96 18.75
CA GLU A 99 13.48 -5.99 18.80
C GLU A 99 12.65 -6.06 17.53
N LEU A 100 11.34 -5.98 17.69
CA LEU A 100 10.39 -5.77 16.62
C LEU A 100 10.13 -4.28 16.50
N THR A 101 10.28 -3.77 15.31
CA THR A 101 9.83 -2.41 14.98
C THR A 101 8.49 -2.48 14.28
N THR A 102 7.66 -1.49 14.52
CA THR A 102 6.40 -1.28 13.79
C THR A 102 6.67 -0.75 12.38
N SER A 103 7.74 -1.20 11.75
CA SER A 103 8.27 -0.57 10.54
C SER A 103 7.33 -0.60 9.34
N GLU A 104 6.33 -1.47 9.36
CA GLU A 104 5.39 -1.55 8.24
C GLU A 104 3.97 -1.77 8.74
N PRO A 105 3.20 -0.68 8.95
CA PRO A 105 1.75 -0.77 9.05
C PRO A 105 1.19 -1.45 7.80
N TYR A 106 1.94 -1.38 6.78
CA TYR A 106 1.70 -1.88 5.44
C TYR A 106 2.35 -3.23 5.18
N VAL A 107 2.51 -4.05 6.18
CA VAL A 107 2.62 -5.49 5.92
C VAL A 107 1.35 -5.98 5.23
N MET A 108 0.80 -5.09 4.55
CA MET A 108 -0.17 -5.24 3.50
C MET A 108 0.51 -5.71 2.20
N GLY A 109 1.82 -5.92 2.17
CA GLY A 109 2.48 -6.36 0.95
C GLY A 109 1.86 -7.62 0.36
N SER A 110 1.53 -8.59 1.18
CA SER A 110 0.77 -9.77 0.78
C SER A 110 -0.75 -9.55 0.67
N HIS A 111 -1.23 -8.37 1.02
CA HIS A 111 -2.64 -8.00 1.04
C HIS A 111 -2.93 -6.82 0.12
N ALA A 112 -1.99 -6.46 -0.74
CA ALA A 112 -2.13 -5.38 -1.71
C ALA A 112 -3.34 -5.57 -2.65
N THR A 113 -3.75 -6.81 -2.88
CA THR A 113 -4.96 -7.18 -3.63
C THR A 113 -6.27 -6.69 -3.02
N CYS A 114 -6.25 -6.16 -1.81
CA CYS A 114 -7.41 -5.48 -1.23
C CYS A 114 -7.68 -4.11 -1.86
N SER A 115 -6.71 -3.55 -2.59
CA SER A 115 -6.81 -2.26 -3.27
C SER A 115 -6.05 -2.27 -4.59
N GLY A 116 -6.50 -1.51 -5.57
CA GLY A 116 -5.88 -1.42 -6.88
C GLY A 116 -6.84 -0.91 -7.94
N ALA A 117 -6.43 -1.00 -9.19
CA ALA A 117 -7.25 -0.57 -10.30
C ALA A 117 -8.51 -1.42 -10.44
N TRP A 118 -9.61 -0.77 -10.82
CA TRP A 118 -10.87 -1.44 -11.10
C TRP A 118 -10.82 -2.11 -12.46
N ALA A 119 -11.18 -3.38 -12.54
CA ALA A 119 -11.15 -4.17 -13.76
C ALA A 119 -12.42 -4.98 -13.96
N SER A 120 -12.82 -5.15 -15.22
CA SER A 120 -13.97 -5.95 -15.60
C SER A 120 -13.81 -7.40 -15.12
N GLY A 121 -14.87 -7.93 -14.56
CA GLY A 121 -14.95 -9.32 -14.10
C GLY A 121 -15.10 -10.35 -15.23
N PRO A 122 -15.01 -11.65 -14.91
CA PRO A 122 -15.29 -12.73 -15.86
C PRO A 122 -16.76 -12.81 -16.24
N GLU A 123 -17.02 -13.04 -17.53
CA GLU A 123 -18.37 -13.04 -18.13
C GLU A 123 -19.31 -14.12 -17.55
N ASP A 124 -18.77 -15.18 -16.98
CA ASP A 124 -19.50 -16.36 -16.54
C ASP A 124 -19.93 -16.36 -15.07
N ILE A 125 -19.34 -15.49 -14.25
CA ILE A 125 -19.60 -15.46 -12.81
C ILE A 125 -19.80 -14.07 -12.21
N SER A 126 -19.42 -13.00 -12.91
CA SER A 126 -19.56 -11.64 -12.38
C SER A 126 -20.97 -11.10 -12.67
N PRO A 127 -21.55 -10.33 -11.75
CA PRO A 127 -22.75 -9.53 -12.03
C PRO A 127 -22.53 -8.55 -13.18
N ASP A 128 -23.62 -8.23 -13.88
CA ASP A 128 -23.58 -7.38 -15.08
C ASP A 128 -22.94 -6.01 -14.82
N GLU A 129 -23.17 -5.42 -13.66
CA GLU A 129 -22.58 -4.14 -13.26
C GLU A 129 -21.08 -4.16 -13.06
N TYR A 130 -20.47 -5.36 -12.96
CA TYR A 130 -19.02 -5.54 -12.87
C TYR A 130 -18.39 -6.04 -14.18
N GLN A 131 -19.16 -5.98 -15.27
CA GLN A 131 -18.73 -6.34 -16.61
C GLN A 131 -18.93 -5.16 -17.55
N TRP A 132 -17.86 -4.57 -18.01
CA TRP A 132 -17.92 -3.47 -19.00
C TRP A 132 -17.02 -3.69 -20.20
N GLY A 133 -16.44 -4.87 -20.31
CA GLY A 133 -15.52 -5.21 -21.38
C GLY A 133 -15.00 -6.64 -21.25
N TYR A 134 -13.77 -6.83 -21.63
CA TYR A 134 -13.13 -8.13 -21.52
C TYR A 134 -12.64 -8.39 -20.11
N ASN A 135 -12.63 -9.64 -19.68
CA ASN A 135 -12.14 -10.04 -18.37
C ASN A 135 -10.75 -9.43 -18.06
N ARG A 136 -10.59 -8.77 -16.93
CA ARG A 136 -9.40 -8.02 -16.50
C ARG A 136 -9.10 -6.76 -17.32
N MET A 137 -9.98 -6.32 -18.21
CA MET A 137 -9.85 -5.02 -18.84
C MET A 137 -10.17 -3.92 -17.82
N MET A 138 -9.31 -2.93 -17.73
CA MET A 138 -9.52 -1.75 -16.89
C MET A 138 -10.56 -0.81 -17.52
N THR A 139 -10.80 0.34 -16.92
CA THR A 139 -11.72 1.36 -17.44
C THR A 139 -11.19 2.08 -18.68
N VAL A 140 -9.94 1.84 -19.05
CA VAL A 140 -9.34 2.30 -20.31
C VAL A 140 -9.39 1.16 -21.32
N ASP A 141 -10.02 1.40 -22.46
CA ASP A 141 -10.20 0.40 -23.50
C ASP A 141 -8.85 -0.15 -24.00
N GLY A 142 -8.75 -1.49 -24.04
CA GLY A 142 -7.53 -2.19 -24.43
C GLY A 142 -6.41 -2.23 -23.37
N LEU A 143 -6.62 -1.65 -22.18
CA LEU A 143 -5.70 -1.75 -21.06
C LEU A 143 -6.13 -2.87 -20.12
N PHE A 144 -5.24 -3.84 -19.89
CA PHE A 144 -5.49 -4.99 -19.03
C PHE A 144 -4.58 -4.95 -17.81
N GLY A 145 -5.12 -5.33 -16.65
CA GLY A 145 -4.37 -5.43 -15.41
C GLY A 145 -4.26 -6.87 -14.91
N ALA A 146 -3.24 -7.15 -14.11
CA ALA A 146 -3.06 -8.45 -13.47
C ALA A 146 -2.27 -8.33 -12.16
N GLY A 147 -2.51 -9.26 -11.23
CA GLY A 147 -1.81 -9.32 -9.95
C GLY A 147 -2.09 -8.12 -9.06
N ASP A 148 -1.07 -7.61 -8.40
CA ASP A 148 -1.17 -6.53 -7.43
C ASP A 148 -1.62 -5.18 -8.00
N ALA A 149 -1.65 -5.04 -9.31
CA ALA A 149 -2.19 -3.84 -9.96
C ALA A 149 -3.72 -3.74 -9.83
N LEU A 150 -4.41 -4.85 -9.57
CA LEU A 150 -5.87 -4.92 -9.50
C LEU A 150 -6.37 -4.95 -8.05
N GLY A 151 -7.44 -4.21 -7.79
CA GLY A 151 -8.21 -4.34 -6.55
C GLY A 151 -9.07 -5.62 -6.54
N GLY A 152 -9.21 -6.22 -5.35
CA GLY A 152 -10.10 -7.36 -5.14
C GLY A 152 -9.62 -8.70 -5.68
N THR A 153 -8.36 -8.84 -6.09
CA THR A 153 -7.80 -10.14 -6.48
C THR A 153 -7.55 -11.03 -5.27
N ALA A 154 -7.80 -12.33 -5.40
CA ALA A 154 -7.85 -13.25 -4.26
C ALA A 154 -6.49 -13.50 -3.59
N HIS A 155 -5.38 -13.27 -4.27
CA HIS A 155 -4.05 -13.62 -3.77
C HIS A 155 -2.94 -12.86 -4.49
N ALA A 156 -2.18 -12.07 -3.72
CA ALA A 156 -1.10 -11.19 -4.20
C ALA A 156 0.21 -11.91 -4.52
N PHE A 157 0.40 -13.15 -4.08
CA PHE A 157 1.64 -13.89 -4.29
C PHE A 157 1.79 -14.45 -5.72
N SER A 158 2.92 -15.06 -5.99
CA SER A 158 3.30 -15.58 -7.31
C SER A 158 2.20 -16.41 -7.98
N SER A 159 1.55 -17.32 -7.27
CA SER A 159 0.48 -18.16 -7.82
C SER A 159 -0.73 -17.35 -8.29
N GLY A 160 -1.16 -16.38 -7.50
CA GLY A 160 -2.24 -15.46 -7.87
C GLY A 160 -1.85 -14.57 -9.04
N SER A 161 -0.67 -13.97 -8.99
CA SER A 161 -0.15 -13.11 -10.07
C SER A 161 -0.02 -13.85 -11.41
N PHE A 162 0.46 -15.09 -11.41
CA PHE A 162 0.49 -15.94 -12.61
C PHE A 162 -0.90 -16.28 -13.13
N THR A 163 -1.84 -16.56 -12.23
CA THR A 163 -3.24 -16.84 -12.61
C THR A 163 -3.88 -15.62 -13.25
N GLU A 164 -3.75 -14.46 -12.62
CA GLU A 164 -4.27 -13.19 -13.13
C GLU A 164 -3.64 -12.82 -14.47
N GLY A 165 -2.32 -12.94 -14.61
CA GLY A 165 -1.61 -12.71 -15.86
C GLY A 165 -2.10 -13.61 -16.99
N ARG A 166 -2.41 -14.89 -16.68
CA ARG A 166 -2.98 -15.82 -17.66
C ARG A 166 -4.39 -15.42 -18.10
N LEU A 167 -5.23 -14.96 -17.15
CA LEU A 167 -6.59 -14.50 -17.44
C LEU A 167 -6.56 -13.24 -18.31
N ALA A 168 -5.78 -12.25 -17.91
CA ALA A 168 -5.60 -11.00 -18.64
C ALA A 168 -5.07 -11.24 -20.07
N ALA A 169 -4.05 -12.11 -20.22
CA ALA A 169 -3.48 -12.44 -21.53
C ALA A 169 -4.50 -13.11 -22.47
N LYS A 170 -5.31 -14.03 -21.96
CA LYS A 170 -6.38 -14.67 -22.76
C LYS A 170 -7.42 -13.64 -23.21
N ALA A 171 -7.82 -12.74 -22.32
CA ALA A 171 -8.78 -11.70 -22.62
C ALA A 171 -8.22 -10.68 -23.63
N ALA A 172 -6.96 -10.29 -23.48
CA ALA A 172 -6.28 -9.40 -24.42
C ALA A 172 -6.17 -10.01 -25.83
N VAL A 173 -5.90 -11.32 -25.94
CA VAL A 173 -5.90 -12.02 -27.23
C VAL A 173 -7.29 -12.02 -27.85
N LYS A 174 -8.36 -12.25 -27.07
CA LYS A 174 -9.75 -12.17 -27.54
C LYS A 174 -10.05 -10.75 -28.06
N TYR A 175 -9.72 -9.73 -27.27
CA TYR A 175 -9.87 -8.32 -27.63
C TYR A 175 -9.19 -7.99 -28.98
N VAL A 176 -7.93 -8.33 -29.13
CA VAL A 176 -7.17 -8.07 -30.37
C VAL A 176 -7.79 -8.78 -31.60
N ARG A 177 -8.32 -10.01 -31.42
CA ARG A 177 -9.00 -10.73 -32.50
C ARG A 177 -10.32 -10.05 -32.89
N ASP A 178 -11.06 -9.53 -31.91
CA ASP A 178 -12.35 -8.89 -32.13
C ASP A 178 -12.21 -7.53 -32.77
N LEU A 179 -11.06 -6.84 -32.60
CA LEU A 179 -10.71 -5.58 -33.31
C LEU A 179 -10.55 -5.73 -34.84
N LYS A 180 -10.60 -6.94 -35.39
CA LYS A 180 -10.58 -7.24 -36.84
C LYS A 180 -9.51 -6.44 -37.62
N ASN A 181 -8.30 -6.32 -37.06
CA ASN A 181 -7.17 -5.59 -37.63
C ASN A 181 -7.37 -4.05 -37.72
N GLU A 182 -8.23 -3.46 -36.95
CA GLU A 182 -8.25 -2.02 -36.79
C GLU A 182 -6.86 -1.56 -36.29
N LYS A 183 -6.22 -0.72 -37.07
CA LYS A 183 -4.92 -0.16 -36.69
C LYS A 183 -5.13 1.10 -35.88
N ILE A 184 -4.61 1.08 -34.65
CA ILE A 184 -4.51 2.30 -33.84
C ILE A 184 -3.63 3.29 -34.61
N LYS A 185 -4.17 4.48 -34.86
CA LYS A 185 -3.44 5.56 -35.54
C LYS A 185 -2.90 6.52 -34.48
N VAL A 186 -1.59 6.51 -34.32
CA VAL A 186 -0.88 7.52 -33.50
C VAL A 186 -0.24 8.51 -34.49
N THR A 187 -0.45 9.80 -34.27
CA THR A 187 0.20 10.83 -35.08
C THR A 187 1.59 11.15 -34.53
N ASP A 188 2.50 11.56 -35.41
CA ASP A 188 3.85 11.99 -35.01
C ASP A 188 3.79 13.09 -33.94
N LYS A 189 2.83 14.01 -34.06
CA LYS A 189 2.62 15.07 -33.08
C LYS A 189 2.28 14.52 -31.68
N GLN A 190 1.38 13.55 -31.57
CA GLN A 190 1.02 12.93 -30.30
C GLN A 190 2.23 12.25 -29.67
N PHE A 191 3.05 11.56 -30.49
CA PHE A 191 4.27 10.94 -30.03
C PHE A 191 5.30 11.96 -29.54
N ASP A 192 5.51 13.05 -30.27
CA ASP A 192 6.45 14.09 -29.90
C ASP A 192 5.99 14.86 -28.64
N ASP A 193 4.71 15.14 -28.51
CA ASP A 193 4.13 15.78 -27.32
C ASP A 193 4.32 14.91 -26.07
N LEU A 194 4.05 13.59 -26.15
CA LEU A 194 4.30 12.64 -25.06
C LEU A 194 5.78 12.55 -24.71
N LYS A 195 6.64 12.44 -25.72
CA LYS A 195 8.08 12.41 -25.52
C LYS A 195 8.58 13.66 -24.81
N LYS A 196 8.11 14.83 -25.23
CA LYS A 196 8.45 16.10 -24.60
C LYS A 196 8.00 16.13 -23.13
N ALA A 197 6.79 15.69 -22.83
CA ALA A 197 6.28 15.61 -21.47
C ALA A 197 7.10 14.67 -20.59
N ILE A 198 7.45 13.47 -21.11
CA ILE A 198 8.25 12.48 -20.37
C ILE A 198 9.63 13.03 -20.01
N TYR A 199 10.29 13.72 -20.93
CA TYR A 199 11.63 14.24 -20.74
C TYR A 199 11.70 15.66 -20.14
N GLN A 200 10.55 16.28 -19.86
CA GLN A 200 10.48 17.63 -19.30
C GLN A 200 11.33 17.82 -18.03
N PRO A 201 11.40 16.90 -17.05
CA PRO A 201 12.23 17.10 -15.87
C PRO A 201 13.73 17.27 -16.15
N LEU A 202 14.26 16.64 -17.22
CA LEU A 202 15.65 16.85 -17.63
C LEU A 202 15.89 18.27 -18.13
N GLU A 203 14.95 18.82 -18.90
CA GLU A 203 15.06 20.20 -19.40
C GLU A 203 14.88 21.20 -18.25
N THR A 204 13.97 20.94 -17.30
CA THR A 204 13.79 21.78 -16.12
C THR A 204 15.09 21.88 -15.31
N TYR A 205 15.76 20.74 -15.03
CA TYR A 205 17.05 20.75 -14.35
C TYR A 205 18.12 21.48 -15.14
N LYS A 206 18.24 21.23 -16.43
CA LYS A 206 19.25 21.81 -17.32
C LYS A 206 19.15 23.34 -17.38
N VAL A 207 17.95 23.88 -17.37
CA VAL A 207 17.72 25.33 -17.34
C VAL A 207 18.03 25.89 -15.96
N GLY A 208 17.50 25.25 -14.89
CA GLY A 208 17.59 25.75 -13.52
C GLY A 208 18.93 25.50 -12.79
N ARG A 209 19.78 24.62 -13.30
CA ARG A 209 21.03 24.22 -12.59
C ARG A 209 22.00 25.34 -12.32
N ASN A 210 21.94 26.43 -13.08
CA ASN A 210 22.82 27.60 -12.91
C ASN A 210 22.27 28.58 -11.85
N GLU A 211 21.08 28.33 -11.32
CA GLU A 211 20.38 29.16 -10.34
C GLU A 211 20.46 28.57 -8.92
N ILE A 212 21.45 27.73 -8.65
CA ILE A 212 21.65 27.12 -7.33
C ILE A 212 22.03 28.20 -6.33
N VAL A 213 21.21 28.36 -5.29
CA VAL A 213 21.39 29.36 -4.24
C VAL A 213 22.25 28.83 -3.11
N SER A 214 22.11 27.59 -2.71
CA SER A 214 22.86 26.96 -1.63
C SER A 214 22.80 25.43 -1.72
N GLY A 215 23.96 24.79 -1.76
CA GLY A 215 24.05 23.33 -1.81
C GLY A 215 23.28 22.74 -2.97
N THR A 216 22.25 21.95 -2.67
CA THR A 216 21.34 21.28 -3.63
C THR A 216 20.02 22.02 -3.83
N VAL A 217 19.83 23.17 -3.21
CA VAL A 217 18.57 23.91 -3.28
C VAL A 217 18.58 24.85 -4.48
N SER A 218 17.61 24.67 -5.37
CA SER A 218 17.35 25.57 -6.50
C SER A 218 15.96 26.19 -6.35
N PRO A 219 15.81 27.50 -6.70
CA PRO A 219 14.48 28.11 -6.76
C PRO A 219 13.67 27.69 -7.98
N SER A 220 14.31 27.04 -8.96
CA SER A 220 13.73 26.75 -10.26
C SER A 220 13.29 25.30 -10.44
N TYR A 221 13.62 24.40 -9.52
CA TYR A 221 13.20 23.02 -9.57
C TYR A 221 13.22 22.33 -8.20
N LEU A 222 12.42 21.28 -8.09
CA LEU A 222 12.41 20.35 -6.98
C LEU A 222 13.09 19.02 -7.41
N LEU A 223 14.06 18.53 -6.64
CA LEU A 223 14.64 17.22 -6.91
C LEU A 223 13.69 16.11 -6.48
N PRO A 224 13.65 14.94 -7.17
CA PRO A 224 12.77 13.84 -6.84
C PRO A 224 12.86 13.40 -5.37
N ILE A 225 14.06 13.37 -4.79
CA ILE A 225 14.27 13.01 -3.38
C ILE A 225 13.61 14.02 -2.42
N GLN A 226 13.64 15.29 -2.74
CA GLN A 226 13.02 16.33 -1.90
C GLN A 226 11.50 16.22 -1.92
N GLY A 227 10.91 15.97 -3.09
CA GLY A 227 9.49 15.73 -3.22
C GLY A 227 9.05 14.44 -2.55
N LEU A 228 9.86 13.37 -2.62
CA LEU A 228 9.59 12.09 -1.95
C LEU A 228 9.58 12.26 -0.42
N GLN A 229 10.55 12.94 0.15
CA GLN A 229 10.59 13.20 1.59
C GLN A 229 9.38 14.01 2.09
N ARG A 230 8.90 14.96 1.27
CA ARG A 230 7.67 15.71 1.58
C ARG A 230 6.44 14.79 1.53
N LEU A 231 6.35 13.93 0.52
CA LEU A 231 5.26 12.96 0.39
C LEU A 231 5.25 11.98 1.58
N GLU A 232 6.39 11.40 1.92
CA GLU A 232 6.54 10.46 3.03
C GLU A 232 6.12 11.11 4.35
N LYS A 233 6.60 12.32 4.62
CA LYS A 233 6.23 13.08 5.83
C LYS A 233 4.73 13.39 5.86
N LEU A 234 4.14 13.79 4.74
CA LEU A 234 2.71 14.05 4.64
C LEU A 234 1.90 12.79 4.98
N MET A 235 2.26 11.66 4.38
CA MET A 235 1.56 10.40 4.62
C MET A 235 1.74 9.91 6.05
N ASP A 236 2.93 10.02 6.61
CA ASP A 236 3.20 9.66 8.00
C ASP A 236 2.37 10.48 8.99
N GLU A 237 2.33 11.79 8.83
CA GLU A 237 1.67 12.68 9.78
C GLU A 237 0.14 12.72 9.63
N TYR A 238 -0.40 12.60 8.41
CA TYR A 238 -1.82 12.85 8.15
C TYR A 238 -2.62 11.61 7.73
N ALA A 239 -1.98 10.62 7.14
CA ALA A 239 -2.65 9.40 6.71
C ALA A 239 -2.60 8.25 7.72
N GLY A 240 -2.04 8.47 8.91
CA GLY A 240 -1.92 7.44 9.93
C GLY A 240 -0.65 6.62 9.81
N GLY A 241 0.52 7.29 9.71
CA GLY A 241 1.80 6.60 9.72
C GLY A 241 2.32 6.30 11.13
N ILE A 242 3.60 5.92 11.19
CA ILE A 242 4.26 5.46 12.43
C ILE A 242 4.29 6.55 13.50
N SER A 243 4.59 7.80 13.11
CA SER A 243 4.74 8.92 14.06
C SER A 243 3.45 9.24 14.82
N VAL A 244 2.31 8.86 14.28
CA VAL A 244 0.97 9.05 14.89
C VAL A 244 0.33 7.74 15.35
N ASN A 245 1.12 6.69 15.55
CA ASN A 245 0.68 5.36 15.96
C ASN A 245 -0.44 4.80 15.06
N TYR A 246 -0.30 5.00 13.75
CA TYR A 246 -1.24 4.53 12.70
C TYR A 246 -2.65 5.12 12.82
N MET A 247 -2.80 6.24 13.52
CA MET A 247 -4.09 6.88 13.75
C MET A 247 -4.24 8.13 12.90
N THR A 248 -5.38 8.25 12.22
CA THR A 248 -5.80 9.46 11.53
C THR A 248 -7.26 9.77 11.85
N ASN A 249 -7.73 10.91 11.46
CA ASN A 249 -9.11 11.35 11.60
C ASN A 249 -9.50 12.31 10.47
N GLU A 250 -10.78 12.67 10.38
CA GLU A 250 -11.27 13.54 9.32
C GLU A 250 -10.50 14.87 9.21
N PRO A 251 -10.25 15.65 10.28
CA PRO A 251 -9.46 16.88 10.19
C PRO A 251 -8.02 16.68 9.68
N MET A 252 -7.36 15.60 10.10
CA MET A 252 -6.02 15.26 9.63
C MET A 252 -6.03 14.89 8.13
N LEU A 253 -6.97 14.08 7.71
CA LEU A 253 -7.11 13.66 6.30
C LEU A 253 -7.42 14.84 5.38
N LEU A 254 -8.31 15.74 5.78
CA LEU A 254 -8.61 16.96 5.05
C LEU A 254 -7.36 17.86 4.92
N ARG A 255 -6.59 17.99 5.99
CA ARG A 255 -5.33 18.72 5.94
C ARG A 255 -4.29 18.02 5.07
N GLY A 256 -4.23 16.70 5.11
CA GLY A 256 -3.38 15.89 4.23
C GLY A 256 -3.70 16.12 2.75
N LEU A 257 -4.99 16.15 2.39
CA LEU A 257 -5.45 16.44 1.02
C LEU A 257 -5.09 17.86 0.58
N ASP A 258 -5.24 18.85 1.44
CA ASP A 258 -4.84 20.25 1.16
C ASP A 258 -3.33 20.36 0.90
N LEU A 259 -2.51 19.67 1.69
CA LEU A 259 -1.06 19.62 1.49
C LEU A 259 -0.67 18.81 0.25
N MET A 260 -1.43 17.75 -0.08
CA MET A 260 -1.23 16.95 -1.30
C MET A 260 -1.45 17.79 -2.54
N LYS A 261 -2.49 18.65 -2.55
CA LYS A 261 -2.72 19.60 -3.64
C LYS A 261 -1.50 20.50 -3.87
N THR A 262 -0.95 21.07 -2.80
CA THR A 262 0.28 21.90 -2.89
C THR A 262 1.46 21.07 -3.40
N LEU A 263 1.59 19.82 -2.96
CA LEU A 263 2.64 18.94 -3.46
C LEU A 263 2.49 18.69 -4.97
N HIS A 264 1.29 18.40 -5.46
CA HIS A 264 1.05 18.22 -6.90
C HIS A 264 1.46 19.44 -7.72
N GLU A 265 1.16 20.65 -7.24
CA GLU A 265 1.58 21.89 -7.88
C GLU A 265 3.12 21.97 -7.96
N ASP A 266 3.83 21.63 -6.89
CA ASP A 266 5.29 21.65 -6.86
C ASP A 266 5.93 20.54 -7.72
N LEU A 267 5.26 19.39 -7.90
CA LEU A 267 5.75 18.29 -8.74
C LEU A 267 5.78 18.64 -10.25
N GLU A 268 5.11 19.70 -10.66
CA GLU A 268 5.24 20.21 -12.04
C GLU A 268 6.62 20.86 -12.29
N TYR A 269 7.34 21.22 -11.23
CA TYR A 269 8.69 21.79 -11.28
C TYR A 269 9.79 20.77 -10.95
N LEU A 270 9.52 19.47 -11.11
CA LEU A 270 10.56 18.45 -10.90
C LEU A 270 11.71 18.62 -11.88
N GLY A 271 12.92 18.63 -11.36
CA GLY A 271 14.17 18.58 -12.10
C GLY A 271 14.82 17.21 -11.99
N ALA A 272 15.41 16.70 -13.07
CA ALA A 272 16.14 15.45 -13.10
C ALA A 272 17.51 15.65 -13.77
N GLU A 273 18.58 15.29 -13.10
CA GLU A 273 19.95 15.45 -13.60
C GLU A 273 20.28 14.45 -14.70
N ASP A 274 19.77 13.25 -14.57
CA ASP A 274 20.02 12.12 -15.46
C ASP A 274 18.74 11.24 -15.64
N LEU A 275 18.87 10.16 -16.41
CA LEU A 275 17.77 9.24 -16.68
C LEU A 275 17.31 8.47 -15.43
N HIS A 276 18.19 8.24 -14.45
CA HIS A 276 17.82 7.60 -13.20
C HIS A 276 16.95 8.53 -12.36
N GLN A 277 17.33 9.80 -12.25
CA GLN A 277 16.50 10.80 -11.59
C GLN A 277 15.20 11.09 -12.36
N LEU A 278 15.21 11.00 -13.68
CA LEU A 278 14.00 11.08 -14.50
C LEU A 278 13.01 9.97 -14.14
N GLN A 279 13.48 8.73 -13.99
CA GLN A 279 12.64 7.63 -13.51
C GLN A 279 12.07 7.94 -12.13
N ARG A 280 12.90 8.42 -11.19
CA ARG A 280 12.48 8.81 -9.85
C ARG A 280 11.43 9.94 -9.85
N ALA A 281 11.54 10.89 -10.75
CA ALA A 281 10.57 11.95 -10.91
C ALA A 281 9.19 11.42 -11.31
N TRP A 282 9.15 10.46 -12.25
CA TRP A 282 7.90 9.80 -12.65
C TRP A 282 7.35 8.87 -11.58
N GLU A 283 8.20 8.09 -10.91
CA GLU A 283 7.79 7.29 -9.75
C GLU A 283 7.12 8.17 -8.69
N LEU A 284 7.69 9.33 -8.40
CA LEU A 284 7.13 10.27 -7.42
C LEU A 284 5.77 10.81 -7.84
N LYS A 285 5.60 11.23 -9.10
CA LYS A 285 4.30 11.67 -9.63
C LYS A 285 3.22 10.57 -9.47
N HIS A 286 3.55 9.33 -9.81
CA HIS A 286 2.62 8.20 -9.64
C HIS A 286 2.32 7.90 -8.17
N ARG A 287 3.34 7.95 -7.30
CA ARG A 287 3.17 7.75 -5.85
C ARG A 287 2.30 8.84 -5.24
N ALA A 288 2.43 10.09 -5.67
CA ALA A 288 1.58 11.19 -5.18
C ALA A 288 0.09 10.94 -5.49
N ILE A 289 -0.23 10.49 -6.72
CA ILE A 289 -1.61 10.13 -7.10
C ILE A 289 -2.12 8.94 -6.27
N ALA A 290 -1.30 7.89 -6.10
CA ALA A 290 -1.67 6.74 -5.28
C ALA A 290 -1.89 7.13 -3.81
N SER A 291 -1.04 8.01 -3.27
CA SER A 291 -1.16 8.52 -1.90
C SER A 291 -2.40 9.39 -1.71
N GLU A 292 -2.73 10.21 -2.69
CA GLU A 292 -3.99 10.98 -2.70
C GLU A 292 -5.19 10.04 -2.70
N CYS A 293 -5.16 8.97 -3.50
CA CYS A 293 -6.18 7.93 -3.50
C CYS A 293 -6.34 7.30 -2.10
N VAL A 294 -5.25 6.98 -1.41
CA VAL A 294 -5.29 6.46 -0.02
C VAL A 294 -5.97 7.45 0.92
N LEU A 295 -5.64 8.74 0.86
CA LEU A 295 -6.26 9.78 1.67
C LEU A 295 -7.77 9.88 1.40
N GLN A 296 -8.20 9.87 0.13
CA GLN A 296 -9.60 9.92 -0.28
C GLN A 296 -10.39 8.71 0.21
N HIS A 297 -9.87 7.50 0.02
CA HIS A 297 -10.52 6.27 0.49
C HIS A 297 -10.60 6.20 2.00
N THR A 298 -9.55 6.60 2.71
CA THR A 298 -9.53 6.64 4.18
C THR A 298 -10.50 7.68 4.73
N LEU A 299 -10.62 8.82 4.07
CA LEU A 299 -11.59 9.87 4.43
C LEU A 299 -13.04 9.40 4.20
N PHE A 300 -13.29 8.75 3.07
CA PHE A 300 -14.62 8.27 2.67
C PHE A 300 -15.11 7.16 3.59
N ARG A 301 -14.25 6.17 3.94
CA ARG A 301 -14.61 5.02 4.79
C ARG A 301 -14.61 5.40 6.27
N LYS A 302 -15.79 5.42 6.88
CA LYS A 302 -15.98 5.86 8.27
C LYS A 302 -16.04 4.67 9.24
N GLU A 303 -14.97 3.87 9.28
CA GLU A 303 -14.80 2.74 10.19
C GLU A 303 -13.31 2.42 10.39
N THR A 304 -12.99 1.63 11.41
CA THR A 304 -11.70 0.97 11.59
C THR A 304 -11.89 -0.52 11.38
N ARG A 305 -11.48 -1.02 10.19
CA ARG A 305 -11.64 -2.43 9.83
C ARG A 305 -10.43 -3.29 10.19
N TRP A 306 -9.23 -2.70 10.17
CA TRP A 306 -7.96 -3.38 10.41
C TRP A 306 -7.15 -2.70 11.52
N PRO A 307 -7.62 -2.74 12.81
CA PRO A 307 -6.84 -2.19 13.91
C PRO A 307 -5.45 -2.84 13.98
N GLY A 308 -4.45 -2.02 14.27
CA GLY A 308 -3.05 -2.44 14.20
C GLY A 308 -2.38 -2.18 12.84
N TYR A 309 -3.15 -1.84 11.81
CA TYR A 309 -2.65 -1.38 10.53
C TYR A 309 -2.99 0.07 10.27
N TYR A 310 -4.20 0.49 10.61
CA TYR A 310 -4.62 1.89 10.63
C TYR A 310 -5.79 2.05 11.59
N TYR A 311 -6.00 3.29 12.03
CA TYR A 311 -7.14 3.66 12.85
C TYR A 311 -7.79 4.94 12.32
N ARG A 312 -9.10 4.89 12.14
CA ARG A 312 -9.93 6.09 12.06
C ARG A 312 -10.28 6.49 13.49
N GLY A 313 -9.51 7.44 14.07
CA GLY A 313 -9.67 7.86 15.46
C GLY A 313 -11.05 8.43 15.80
N ASP A 314 -11.75 8.93 14.78
CA ASP A 314 -13.14 9.37 14.84
C ASP A 314 -14.16 8.25 14.60
N HIS A 315 -13.73 7.06 14.14
CA HIS A 315 -14.54 5.88 13.84
C HIS A 315 -13.78 4.60 14.20
N LEU A 316 -13.63 4.31 15.50
CA LEU A 316 -12.73 3.25 15.98
C LEU A 316 -13.28 1.82 15.81
N LYS A 317 -14.57 1.65 15.52
CA LYS A 317 -15.20 0.34 15.43
C LYS A 317 -15.42 -0.07 13.96
N LEU A 318 -15.44 -1.37 13.75
CA LEU A 318 -15.94 -2.00 12.52
C LEU A 318 -17.44 -1.68 12.38
N ASP A 319 -17.88 -1.36 11.19
CA ASP A 319 -19.28 -1.05 10.88
C ASP A 319 -19.69 -1.80 9.60
N ASP A 320 -19.98 -3.09 9.73
CA ASP A 320 -20.39 -3.94 8.61
C ASP A 320 -21.76 -3.56 8.04
N GLU A 321 -22.64 -2.98 8.87
CA GLU A 321 -23.95 -2.55 8.40
C GLU A 321 -23.83 -1.49 7.29
N ASN A 322 -22.88 -0.56 7.44
CA ASN A 322 -22.69 0.54 6.50
C ASN A 322 -21.51 0.34 5.56
N TRP A 323 -20.49 -0.45 5.94
CA TRP A 323 -19.21 -0.51 5.25
C TRP A 323 -18.76 -1.91 4.79
N HIS A 324 -19.62 -2.95 4.90
CA HIS A 324 -19.37 -4.22 4.22
C HIS A 324 -19.61 -4.04 2.71
N ALA A 325 -18.80 -3.22 2.10
CA ALA A 325 -18.90 -2.81 0.71
C ALA A 325 -17.51 -2.56 0.11
N LEU A 326 -17.39 -2.70 -1.20
CA LEU A 326 -16.26 -2.17 -1.94
C LEU A 326 -16.37 -0.64 -1.97
N THR A 327 -15.26 0.05 -1.81
CA THR A 327 -15.20 1.50 -2.03
C THR A 327 -14.46 1.76 -3.33
N LEU A 328 -15.12 2.46 -4.24
CA LEU A 328 -14.60 2.80 -5.55
C LEU A 328 -14.33 4.28 -5.64
N SER A 329 -13.32 4.64 -6.42
CA SER A 329 -13.02 6.02 -6.73
C SER A 329 -12.77 6.21 -8.21
N HIS A 330 -13.19 7.36 -8.70
CA HIS A 330 -12.86 7.84 -10.04
C HIS A 330 -12.19 9.21 -9.91
N ARG A 331 -11.04 9.37 -10.56
CA ARG A 331 -10.35 10.65 -10.64
C ARG A 331 -10.50 11.20 -12.06
N ASP A 332 -11.11 12.34 -12.17
CA ASP A 332 -11.20 13.02 -13.45
C ASP A 332 -9.80 13.45 -13.94
N PRO A 333 -9.37 13.06 -15.14
CA PRO A 333 -8.02 13.32 -15.61
C PRO A 333 -7.76 14.80 -15.96
N GLU A 334 -8.81 15.60 -16.21
CA GLU A 334 -8.67 17.01 -16.59
C GLU A 334 -8.73 17.93 -15.36
N SER A 335 -9.73 17.76 -14.52
CA SER A 335 -9.91 18.57 -13.31
C SER A 335 -9.11 18.06 -12.11
N GLY A 336 -8.77 16.77 -12.08
CA GLY A 336 -8.17 16.09 -10.93
C GLY A 336 -9.14 15.82 -9.78
N GLU A 337 -10.44 16.09 -9.97
CA GLU A 337 -11.45 15.84 -8.94
C GLU A 337 -11.74 14.37 -8.73
N TRP A 338 -11.98 13.99 -7.48
CA TRP A 338 -12.32 12.64 -7.07
C TRP A 338 -13.81 12.50 -6.80
N THR A 339 -14.38 11.42 -7.33
CA THR A 339 -15.70 10.95 -6.95
C THR A 339 -15.56 9.60 -6.23
N MET A 340 -16.34 9.41 -5.17
CA MET A 340 -16.28 8.22 -4.32
C MET A 340 -17.65 7.56 -4.28
N GLU A 341 -17.68 6.24 -4.39
CA GLU A 341 -18.91 5.45 -4.32
C GLU A 341 -18.73 4.14 -3.58
N LYS A 342 -19.83 3.52 -3.18
CA LYS A 342 -19.87 2.17 -2.61
C LYS A 342 -20.45 1.22 -3.63
N ALA A 343 -19.84 0.05 -3.76
CA ALA A 343 -20.40 -1.06 -4.53
C ALA A 343 -20.61 -2.27 -3.61
N PRO A 344 -21.67 -3.05 -3.81
CA PRO A 344 -21.95 -4.23 -3.00
C PRO A 344 -20.86 -5.29 -3.15
N VAL A 345 -20.62 -6.06 -2.09
CA VAL A 345 -19.85 -7.30 -2.15
C VAL A 345 -20.79 -8.42 -2.53
N TYR A 346 -20.48 -9.12 -3.61
CA TYR A 346 -21.27 -10.27 -4.06
C TYR A 346 -20.74 -11.57 -3.46
N HIS A 347 -21.64 -12.39 -2.95
CA HIS A 347 -21.34 -13.75 -2.54
C HIS A 347 -21.65 -14.70 -3.71
N LEU A 348 -20.64 -15.45 -4.14
CA LEU A 348 -20.80 -16.44 -5.22
C LEU A 348 -21.39 -17.77 -4.74
N VAL A 349 -21.39 -17.97 -3.43
CA VAL A 349 -21.98 -19.14 -2.73
C VAL A 349 -22.70 -18.63 -1.49
N ASP A 350 -23.85 -19.25 -1.19
CA ASP A 350 -24.64 -18.96 0.02
C ASP A 350 -23.99 -19.59 1.26
#